data_1e9bd14f003e9ea8168ca8bf865c82ff
#
_entry.id   1e9bd14f003e9ea8168ca8bf865c82ff
#
_cell.length_a   1.000
_cell.length_b   1.000
_cell.length_c   1.000
_cell.angle_alpha   90.00
_cell.angle_beta   90.00
_cell.angle_gamma   90.00
#
_symmetry.space_group_name_H-M   'P 1'
#
loop_
_entity.id
_entity.type
_entity.pdbx_description
1 polymer ?
#
loop_
_entity_poly.entity_id
_entity_poly.type
_entity_poly.pdbx_seq_one_letter_code
_entity_poly.pdbx_strand_id
1 'polypeptide(L)'
;QSIFPSVPWQRCQFHLQQNASSHIPKKSMEKEAHEDIKSIFNMPSRQEAEYMLKKTVEKYAGKASEFARWLEREIPEGLTVFSIAPDSVGVRRKLRTTNMVEFQNKELKKRTRCIKLFPNKESLLRIATALLIELDETWLGESKRYI
;
A
#
# COMPACT_ATOMS: atom_id res chain seq x y z
N GLN A 1 13.18 5.02 -4.34
CA GLN A 1 13.57 6.20 -3.53
C GLN A 1 14.58 7.12 -4.24
N SER A 2 15.46 6.58 -5.09
CA SER A 2 16.47 7.41 -5.80
C SER A 2 15.90 8.37 -6.85
N ILE A 3 14.72 8.09 -7.42
CA ILE A 3 14.08 8.94 -8.45
C ILE A 3 13.24 10.06 -7.83
N PHE A 4 12.60 9.79 -6.69
CA PHE A 4 11.76 10.75 -5.97
C PHE A 4 12.14 10.79 -4.48
N PRO A 5 13.29 11.38 -4.12
CA PRO A 5 13.81 11.32 -2.74
C PRO A 5 12.94 12.08 -1.73
N SER A 6 12.19 13.08 -2.17
CA SER A 6 11.29 13.88 -1.34
C SER A 6 9.90 13.27 -1.14
N VAL A 7 9.57 12.21 -1.89
CA VAL A 7 8.25 11.58 -1.78
C VAL A 7 8.26 10.56 -0.64
N PRO A 8 7.33 10.67 0.33
CA PRO A 8 7.21 9.70 1.41
C PRO A 8 6.95 8.29 0.89
N TRP A 9 7.74 7.33 1.36
CA TRP A 9 7.56 5.92 1.00
C TRP A 9 6.43 5.30 1.81
N GLN A 10 5.44 4.73 1.11
CA GLN A 10 4.33 3.99 1.71
C GLN A 10 4.29 2.58 1.13
N ARG A 11 4.40 1.59 1.99
CA ARG A 11 4.19 0.19 1.58
C ARG A 11 2.70 -0.16 1.61
N CYS A 12 2.26 -0.95 0.63
CA CYS A 12 0.88 -1.41 0.54
C CYS A 12 0.49 -2.23 1.78
N GLN A 13 -0.49 -1.74 2.55
CA GLN A 13 -0.95 -2.40 3.78
C GLN A 13 -1.58 -3.77 3.51
N PHE A 14 -2.21 -3.96 2.34
CA PHE A 14 -2.76 -5.27 1.96
C PHE A 14 -1.66 -6.31 1.78
N HIS A 15 -0.59 -5.97 1.04
CA HIS A 15 0.54 -6.89 0.85
C HIS A 15 1.34 -7.11 2.14
N LEU A 16 1.43 -6.12 3.03
CA LEU A 16 1.99 -6.33 4.37
C LEU A 16 1.20 -7.39 5.14
N GLN A 17 -0.14 -7.31 5.14
CA GLN A 17 -0.97 -8.33 5.79
C GLN A 17 -0.79 -9.72 5.15
N GLN A 18 -0.74 -9.82 3.83
CA GLN A 18 -0.49 -11.10 3.16
C GLN A 18 0.88 -11.69 3.53
N ASN A 19 1.92 -10.85 3.54
CA ASN A 19 3.28 -11.30 3.88
C ASN A 19 3.40 -11.75 5.34
N ALA A 20 2.56 -11.23 6.23
CA ALA A 20 2.53 -11.64 7.64
C ALA A 20 2.34 -13.14 7.81
N SER A 21 1.51 -13.78 6.95
CA SER A 21 1.20 -15.21 7.04
C SER A 21 2.44 -16.11 7.01
N SER A 22 3.49 -15.73 6.25
CA SER A 22 4.74 -16.50 6.16
C SER A 22 5.60 -16.46 7.43
N HIS A 23 5.31 -15.54 8.35
CA HIS A 23 6.05 -15.36 9.61
C HIS A 23 5.27 -15.86 10.83
N ILE A 24 4.01 -16.29 10.64
CA ILE A 24 3.16 -16.80 11.70
C ILE A 24 3.42 -18.32 11.85
N PRO A 25 3.87 -18.80 13.04
CA PRO A 25 4.32 -20.19 13.18
C PRO A 25 3.19 -21.21 13.16
N LYS A 26 1.97 -20.81 13.50
CA LYS A 26 0.81 -21.73 13.59
C LYS A 26 -0.40 -21.14 12.87
N LYS A 27 -1.04 -21.94 12.03
CA LYS A 27 -2.27 -21.55 11.31
C LYS A 27 -3.41 -21.12 12.22
N SER A 28 -3.49 -21.67 13.43
CA SER A 28 -4.48 -21.28 14.44
C SER A 28 -4.33 -19.84 14.94
N MET A 29 -3.13 -19.25 14.82
CA MET A 29 -2.84 -17.87 15.21
C MET A 29 -3.05 -16.86 14.07
N GLU A 30 -3.21 -17.33 12.84
CA GLU A 30 -3.21 -16.48 11.64
C GLU A 30 -4.37 -15.46 11.67
N LYS A 31 -5.57 -15.91 12.01
CA LYS A 31 -6.75 -15.05 12.09
C LYS A 31 -6.55 -13.92 13.10
N GLU A 32 -6.11 -14.27 14.32
CA GLU A 32 -5.84 -13.30 15.40
C GLU A 32 -4.75 -12.30 14.98
N ALA A 33 -3.65 -12.78 14.40
CA ALA A 33 -2.55 -11.96 13.95
C ALA A 33 -2.96 -10.97 12.84
N HIS A 34 -3.78 -11.39 11.89
CA HIS A 34 -4.31 -10.51 10.85
C HIS A 34 -5.28 -9.46 11.41
N GLU A 35 -6.12 -9.82 12.39
CA GLU A 35 -7.00 -8.88 13.08
C GLU A 35 -6.19 -7.83 13.87
N ASP A 36 -5.12 -8.23 14.54
CA ASP A 36 -4.21 -7.33 15.25
C ASP A 36 -3.53 -6.34 14.28
N ILE A 37 -2.98 -6.81 13.16
CA ILE A 37 -2.38 -5.94 12.13
C ILE A 37 -3.43 -4.97 11.56
N LYS A 38 -4.62 -5.46 11.26
CA LYS A 38 -5.72 -4.64 10.76
C LYS A 38 -6.12 -3.55 11.77
N SER A 39 -6.09 -3.88 13.05
CA SER A 39 -6.38 -2.93 14.13
C SER A 39 -5.34 -1.81 14.16
N ILE A 40 -4.04 -2.11 14.04
CA ILE A 40 -2.96 -1.12 13.94
C ILE A 40 -3.22 -0.14 12.79
N PHE A 41 -3.53 -0.66 11.59
CA PHE A 41 -3.76 0.17 10.40
C PHE A 41 -5.06 1.00 10.44
N ASN A 42 -6.00 0.65 11.30
CA ASN A 42 -7.27 1.36 11.46
C ASN A 42 -7.29 2.35 12.64
N MET A 43 -6.17 2.53 13.33
CA MET A 43 -6.08 3.53 14.42
C MET A 43 -6.36 4.94 13.89
N PRO A 44 -6.94 5.83 14.71
CA PRO A 44 -7.28 7.18 14.28
C PRO A 44 -6.04 8.07 14.05
N SER A 45 -4.95 7.84 14.77
CA SER A 45 -3.71 8.60 14.67
C SER A 45 -2.48 7.71 14.52
N ARG A 46 -1.38 8.30 14.04
CA ARG A 46 -0.09 7.62 13.95
C ARG A 46 0.43 7.19 15.33
N GLN A 47 0.29 8.04 16.33
CA GLN A 47 0.73 7.74 17.70
C GLN A 47 0.01 6.51 18.27
N GLU A 48 -1.30 6.44 18.08
CA GLU A 48 -2.08 5.28 18.51
C GLU A 48 -1.74 4.01 17.74
N ALA A 49 -1.45 4.14 16.43
CA ALA A 49 -1.00 3.01 15.61
C ALA A 49 0.36 2.49 16.08
N GLU A 50 1.32 3.36 16.37
CA GLU A 50 2.64 2.99 16.91
C GLU A 50 2.53 2.37 18.31
N TYR A 51 1.67 2.92 19.17
CA TYR A 51 1.40 2.34 20.49
C TYR A 51 0.77 0.94 20.38
N MET A 52 -0.23 0.77 19.51
CA MET A 52 -0.85 -0.53 19.27
C MET A 52 0.14 -1.53 18.67
N LEU A 53 1.02 -1.09 17.76
CA LEU A 53 2.09 -1.92 17.21
C LEU A 53 3.00 -2.43 18.34
N LYS A 54 3.46 -1.55 19.22
CA LYS A 54 4.31 -1.94 20.35
C LYS A 54 3.63 -3.00 21.23
N LYS A 55 2.38 -2.81 21.59
CA LYS A 55 1.60 -3.80 22.35
C LYS A 55 1.46 -5.13 21.63
N THR A 56 1.25 -5.07 20.31
CA THR A 56 1.16 -6.29 19.48
C THR A 56 2.48 -7.04 19.41
N VAL A 57 3.60 -6.34 19.29
CA VAL A 57 4.95 -6.93 19.33
C VAL A 57 5.18 -7.61 20.70
N GLU A 58 4.86 -6.95 21.80
CA GLU A 58 4.96 -7.53 23.16
C GLU A 58 4.09 -8.80 23.31
N LYS A 59 2.86 -8.77 22.78
CA LYS A 59 1.93 -9.92 22.77
C LYS A 59 2.51 -11.16 22.11
N TYR A 60 3.28 -10.97 21.01
CA TYR A 60 3.84 -12.06 20.21
C TYR A 60 5.28 -12.41 20.59
N ALA A 61 5.99 -11.59 21.34
CA ALA A 61 7.40 -11.77 21.67
C ALA A 61 7.73 -13.16 22.27
N GLY A 62 6.88 -13.69 23.16
CA GLY A 62 7.08 -14.98 23.82
C GLY A 62 6.59 -16.18 22.99
N LYS A 63 5.52 -16.01 22.20
CA LYS A 63 4.85 -17.13 21.50
C LYS A 63 5.17 -17.25 20.01
N ALA A 64 5.67 -16.18 19.39
CA ALA A 64 6.01 -16.09 17.98
C ALA A 64 7.08 -14.99 17.74
N SER A 65 8.27 -15.19 18.29
CA SER A 65 9.33 -14.18 18.32
C SER A 65 9.80 -13.72 16.93
N GLU A 66 9.77 -14.58 15.92
CA GLU A 66 10.08 -14.20 14.54
C GLU A 66 9.01 -13.28 13.96
N PHE A 67 7.74 -13.59 14.19
CA PHE A 67 6.63 -12.75 13.80
C PHE A 67 6.66 -11.39 14.52
N ALA A 68 6.98 -11.36 15.81
CA ALA A 68 7.12 -10.12 16.56
C ALA A 68 8.22 -9.20 15.97
N ARG A 69 9.40 -9.75 15.64
CA ARG A 69 10.47 -9.02 14.97
C ARG A 69 10.07 -8.53 13.58
N TRP A 70 9.32 -9.34 12.85
CA TRP A 70 8.78 -8.95 11.55
C TRP A 70 7.81 -7.77 11.67
N LEU A 71 6.88 -7.80 12.64
CA LEU A 71 5.96 -6.71 12.92
C LEU A 71 6.69 -5.40 13.20
N GLU A 72 7.68 -5.43 14.07
CA GLU A 72 8.46 -4.25 14.47
C GLU A 72 9.21 -3.64 13.28
N ARG A 73 9.74 -4.46 12.37
CA ARG A 73 10.50 -3.99 11.22
C ARG A 73 9.63 -3.53 10.06
N GLU A 74 8.58 -4.27 9.72
CA GLU A 74 7.86 -4.09 8.45
C GLU A 74 6.60 -3.21 8.58
N ILE A 75 5.89 -3.27 9.70
CA ILE A 75 4.62 -2.52 9.85
C ILE A 75 4.81 -0.99 9.81
N PRO A 76 5.88 -0.40 10.36
CA PRO A 76 6.11 1.05 10.26
C PRO A 76 6.12 1.60 8.82
N GLU A 77 6.57 0.81 7.83
CA GLU A 77 6.54 1.20 6.42
C GLU A 77 5.11 1.36 5.86
N GLY A 78 4.12 0.75 6.51
CA GLY A 78 2.70 0.89 6.21
C GLY A 78 2.00 2.06 6.92
N LEU A 79 2.70 2.79 7.79
CA LEU A 79 2.12 3.88 8.58
C LEU A 79 2.38 5.28 8.00
N THR A 80 3.12 5.39 6.90
CA THR A 80 3.42 6.69 6.26
C THR A 80 2.16 7.42 5.81
N VAL A 81 1.11 6.69 5.47
CA VAL A 81 -0.20 7.26 5.08
C VAL A 81 -0.79 8.20 6.14
N PHE A 82 -0.46 8.00 7.42
CA PHE A 82 -0.89 8.91 8.51
C PHE A 82 -0.24 10.30 8.42
N SER A 83 0.97 10.40 7.85
CA SER A 83 1.65 11.67 7.65
C SER A 83 1.15 12.39 6.39
N ILE A 84 0.66 11.65 5.40
CA ILE A 84 0.15 12.22 4.14
C ILE A 84 -1.26 12.79 4.33
N ALA A 85 -2.10 12.12 5.09
CA ALA A 85 -3.49 12.50 5.30
C ALA A 85 -3.87 12.33 6.79
N PRO A 86 -3.33 13.16 7.71
CA PRO A 86 -3.52 12.99 9.15
C PRO A 86 -5.00 13.10 9.55
N ASP A 87 -5.74 14.04 8.98
CA ASP A 87 -7.11 14.38 9.40
C ASP A 87 -8.20 13.68 8.57
N SER A 88 -7.84 12.86 7.58
CA SER A 88 -8.81 12.21 6.69
C SER A 88 -8.70 10.70 6.65
N VAL A 89 -9.54 10.03 7.44
CA VAL A 89 -9.68 8.55 7.40
C VAL A 89 -10.08 8.06 6.00
N GLY A 90 -10.92 8.82 5.29
CA GLY A 90 -11.37 8.47 3.94
C GLY A 90 -10.23 8.46 2.93
N VAL A 91 -9.37 9.48 2.96
CA VAL A 91 -8.19 9.60 2.10
C VAL A 91 -7.16 8.53 2.47
N ARG A 92 -6.86 8.35 3.77
CA ARG A 92 -5.95 7.26 4.22
C ARG A 92 -6.40 5.90 3.70
N ARG A 93 -7.70 5.60 3.74
CA ARG A 93 -8.25 4.33 3.25
C ARG A 93 -7.99 4.12 1.75
N LYS A 94 -7.99 5.16 0.95
CA LYS A 94 -7.69 5.10 -0.49
C LYS A 94 -6.18 4.94 -0.76
N LEU A 95 -5.33 5.65 -0.01
CA LEU A 95 -3.88 5.68 -0.22
C LEU A 95 -3.12 4.50 0.39
N ARG A 96 -3.71 3.75 1.30
CA ARG A 96 -3.04 2.64 2.01
C ARG A 96 -2.79 1.38 1.16
N THR A 97 -3.37 1.32 -0.04
CA THR A 97 -3.20 0.18 -0.96
C THR A 97 -2.74 0.63 -2.34
N THR A 98 -2.15 -0.29 -3.10
CA THR A 98 -1.70 -0.06 -4.49
C THR A 98 -2.77 -0.34 -5.53
N ASN A 99 -4.03 -0.59 -5.13
CA ASN A 99 -5.11 -0.97 -6.03
C ASN A 99 -5.29 0.00 -7.20
N MET A 100 -5.13 1.30 -6.95
CA MET A 100 -5.27 2.34 -7.97
C MET A 100 -4.16 2.24 -9.02
N VAL A 101 -2.91 2.07 -8.57
CA VAL A 101 -1.76 1.90 -9.47
C VAL A 101 -1.84 0.57 -10.22
N GLU A 102 -2.31 -0.49 -9.57
CA GLU A 102 -2.54 -1.80 -10.19
C GLU A 102 -3.61 -1.72 -11.27
N PHE A 103 -4.70 -1.02 -11.01
CA PHE A 103 -5.74 -0.76 -12.01
C PHE A 103 -5.19 0.01 -13.22
N GLN A 104 -4.44 1.10 -13.00
CA GLN A 104 -3.80 1.86 -14.09
C GLN A 104 -2.83 1.01 -14.89
N ASN A 105 -1.99 0.24 -14.23
CA ASN A 105 -1.07 -0.68 -14.90
C ASN A 105 -1.82 -1.74 -15.73
N LYS A 106 -2.97 -2.20 -15.27
CA LYS A 106 -3.82 -3.13 -15.99
C LYS A 106 -4.41 -2.48 -17.25
N GLU A 107 -4.91 -1.25 -17.15
CA GLU A 107 -5.44 -0.51 -18.31
C GLU A 107 -4.35 -0.19 -19.34
N LEU A 108 -3.17 0.28 -18.90
CA LEU A 108 -2.02 0.47 -19.76
C LEU A 108 -1.65 -0.83 -20.49
N LYS A 109 -1.51 -1.94 -19.77
CA LYS A 109 -1.20 -3.24 -20.35
C LYS A 109 -2.27 -3.70 -21.35
N LYS A 110 -3.55 -3.51 -21.06
CA LYS A 110 -4.65 -3.87 -21.94
C LYS A 110 -4.57 -3.13 -23.27
N ARG A 111 -4.34 -1.82 -23.25
CA ARG A 111 -4.28 -0.98 -24.46
C ARG A 111 -2.98 -1.15 -25.23
N THR A 112 -1.85 -1.37 -24.54
CA THR A 112 -0.55 -1.62 -25.21
C THR A 112 -0.40 -3.06 -25.72
N ARG A 113 -1.20 -4.00 -25.25
CA ARG A 113 -1.14 -5.41 -25.65
C ARG A 113 -1.45 -5.63 -27.14
N CYS A 114 -2.25 -4.74 -27.75
CA CYS A 114 -2.54 -4.78 -29.19
C CYS A 114 -1.30 -4.43 -30.03
N ILE A 115 -0.33 -3.75 -29.44
CA ILE A 115 0.93 -3.35 -30.09
C ILE A 115 1.97 -4.38 -29.68
N LYS A 116 2.14 -5.41 -30.50
CA LYS A 116 3.04 -6.53 -30.19
C LYS A 116 4.50 -6.10 -30.04
N LEU A 117 4.93 -5.07 -30.79
CA LEU A 117 6.28 -4.53 -30.75
C LEU A 117 6.25 -3.02 -30.98
N PHE A 118 6.91 -2.27 -30.12
CA PHE A 118 7.12 -0.83 -30.33
C PHE A 118 8.40 -0.63 -31.14
N PRO A 119 8.38 0.22 -32.18
CA PRO A 119 9.56 0.44 -33.02
C PRO A 119 10.72 1.11 -32.28
N ASN A 120 10.42 1.91 -31.26
CA ASN A 120 11.41 2.57 -30.39
C ASN A 120 10.80 2.99 -29.07
N LYS A 121 11.64 3.43 -28.13
CA LYS A 121 11.27 3.89 -26.79
C LYS A 121 10.35 5.12 -26.82
N GLU A 122 10.59 6.02 -27.77
CA GLU A 122 9.82 7.26 -27.91
C GLU A 122 8.37 6.97 -28.31
N SER A 123 8.12 5.99 -29.16
CA SER A 123 6.77 5.53 -29.52
C SER A 123 6.03 4.94 -28.33
N LEU A 124 6.71 4.14 -27.50
CA LEU A 124 6.15 3.62 -26.25
C LEU A 124 5.79 4.74 -25.29
N LEU A 125 6.70 5.69 -25.07
CA LEU A 125 6.48 6.81 -24.16
C LEU A 125 5.32 7.69 -24.62
N ARG A 126 5.21 8.01 -25.91
CA ARG A 126 4.09 8.81 -26.46
C ARG A 126 2.74 8.15 -26.17
N ILE A 127 2.62 6.85 -26.43
CA ILE A 127 1.37 6.12 -26.20
C ILE A 127 1.07 6.03 -24.70
N ALA A 128 2.06 5.70 -23.88
CA ALA A 128 1.89 5.64 -22.41
C ALA A 128 1.46 7.00 -21.85
N THR A 129 2.09 8.10 -22.30
CA THR A 129 1.74 9.46 -21.87
C THR A 129 0.32 9.83 -22.30
N ALA A 130 -0.07 9.57 -23.56
CA ALA A 130 -1.42 9.84 -24.04
C ALA A 130 -2.49 9.10 -23.22
N LEU A 131 -2.24 7.82 -22.90
CA LEU A 131 -3.15 7.02 -22.06
C LEU A 131 -3.23 7.55 -20.60
N LEU A 132 -2.12 8.03 -20.04
CA LEU A 132 -2.12 8.62 -18.71
C LEU A 132 -2.86 9.96 -18.68
N ILE A 133 -2.73 10.79 -19.74
CA ILE A 133 -3.50 12.05 -19.87
C ILE A 133 -5.00 11.74 -19.96
N GLU A 134 -5.41 10.77 -20.78
CA GLU A 134 -6.82 10.36 -20.89
C GLU A 134 -7.39 9.89 -19.53
N LEU A 135 -6.60 9.16 -18.76
CA LEU A 135 -6.98 8.72 -17.42
C LEU A 135 -7.11 9.89 -16.45
N ASP A 136 -6.17 10.84 -16.51
CA ASP A 136 -6.18 12.04 -15.66
C ASP A 136 -7.41 12.93 -15.97
N GLU A 137 -7.71 13.17 -17.24
CA GLU A 137 -8.90 13.89 -17.68
C GLU A 137 -10.19 13.20 -17.22
N THR A 138 -10.25 11.87 -17.31
CA THR A 138 -11.39 11.09 -16.81
C THR A 138 -11.57 11.28 -15.30
N TRP A 139 -10.49 11.28 -14.54
CA TRP A 139 -10.55 11.50 -13.10
C TRP A 139 -10.91 12.93 -12.70
N LEU A 140 -10.45 13.91 -13.46
CA LEU A 140 -10.85 15.29 -13.24
C LEU A 140 -12.34 15.52 -13.54
N GLY A 141 -12.90 14.80 -14.51
CA GLY A 141 -14.32 14.85 -14.87
C GLY A 141 -15.23 14.05 -13.91
N GLU A 142 -14.71 13.06 -13.20
CA GLU A 142 -15.47 12.29 -12.22
C GLU A 142 -15.54 13.06 -10.88
N SER A 143 -16.74 13.07 -10.25
CA SER A 143 -16.94 13.68 -8.92
C SER A 143 -16.20 12.97 -7.78
N LYS A 144 -15.53 11.87 -8.06
CA LYS A 144 -14.72 11.10 -7.11
C LYS A 144 -13.29 11.61 -7.07
N ARG A 145 -13.07 12.73 -6.40
CA ARG A 145 -11.71 13.17 -6.08
C ARG A 145 -11.04 12.15 -5.14
N TYR A 146 -9.83 11.72 -5.50
CA TYR A 146 -9.06 10.77 -4.68
C TYR A 146 -8.24 11.47 -3.59
N ILE A 147 -7.94 12.75 -3.78
CA ILE A 147 -7.23 13.62 -2.83
C ILE A 147 -7.94 14.97 -2.78
#